data_5d457e01f138c7dfb77ab93db1a1ae4d
#
_entry.id   5d457e01f138c7dfb77ab93db1a1ae4d
#
_cell.length_a   1.000
_cell.length_b   1.000
_cell.length_c   1.000
_cell.angle_alpha   90.00
_cell.angle_beta   90.00
_cell.angle_gamma   90.00
#
_symmetry.space_group_name_H-M   'P 1'
#
loop_
_entity.id
_entity.type
_entity.pdbx_description
1 polymer ?
#
loop_
_entity_poly.entity_id
_entity_poly.type
_entity_poly.pdbx_seq_one_letter_code
_entity_poly.pdbx_strand_id
1 'polypeptide(L)'
;MLDPIHPGEILVEDFMKPLGLSINQLARDLDVPPNRISAIVNGTRSITADTALRLGTYFSVSPETWLGLQLEYDPRLTRQRAGSEIIRRVRVRPAA
;
A
#
# COMPACT_ATOMS: atom_id res chain seq x y z
N MET A 1 -14.97 7.37 -13.26
CA MET A 1 -14.03 6.32 -12.85
C MET A 1 -13.65 6.49 -11.39
N LEU A 2 -13.68 5.45 -10.63
CA LEU A 2 -13.33 5.52 -9.21
C LEU A 2 -11.82 5.61 -9.03
N ASP A 3 -11.39 6.41 -8.05
CA ASP A 3 -9.99 6.48 -7.69
C ASP A 3 -9.53 5.16 -7.08
N PRO A 4 -8.27 4.75 -7.32
CA PRO A 4 -7.73 3.57 -6.66
C PRO A 4 -7.67 3.77 -5.15
N ILE A 5 -7.92 2.70 -4.40
CA ILE A 5 -7.90 2.74 -2.94
C ILE A 5 -6.49 2.38 -2.47
N HIS A 6 -5.86 3.30 -1.73
CA HIS A 6 -4.53 3.06 -1.17
C HIS A 6 -4.60 1.98 -0.07
N PRO A 7 -3.63 1.06 -0.01
CA PRO A 7 -3.62 0.03 1.03
C PRO A 7 -3.69 0.56 2.46
N GLY A 8 -3.21 1.78 2.70
CA GLY A 8 -3.31 2.43 4.00
C GLY A 8 -4.75 2.65 4.46
N GLU A 9 -5.66 2.88 3.52
CA GLU A 9 -7.08 3.01 3.83
C GLU A 9 -7.67 1.68 4.30
N ILE A 10 -7.29 0.58 3.65
CA ILE A 10 -7.69 -0.76 4.08
C ILE A 10 -7.14 -1.06 5.49
N LEU A 11 -5.88 -0.69 5.74
CA LEU A 11 -5.28 -0.86 7.05
C LEU A 11 -6.09 -0.15 8.13
N VAL A 12 -6.48 1.09 7.90
CA VAL A 12 -7.28 1.87 8.86
C VAL A 12 -8.68 1.28 9.04
N GLU A 13 -9.40 1.10 7.93
CA GLU A 13 -10.83 0.77 8.00
C GLU A 13 -11.08 -0.67 8.42
N ASP A 14 -10.26 -1.59 7.94
CA ASP A 14 -10.54 -3.02 8.14
C ASP A 14 -9.76 -3.61 9.33
N PHE A 15 -8.67 -2.97 9.76
CA PHE A 15 -7.80 -3.53 10.81
C PHE A 15 -7.65 -2.64 12.03
N MET A 16 -7.35 -1.34 11.84
CA MET A 16 -7.08 -0.47 12.97
C MET A 16 -8.36 -0.06 13.70
N LYS A 17 -9.35 0.44 12.98
CA LYS A 17 -10.61 0.90 13.58
C LYS A 17 -11.34 -0.21 14.33
N PRO A 18 -11.54 -1.40 13.76
CA PRO A 18 -12.25 -2.48 14.47
C PRO A 18 -11.59 -2.90 15.77
N LEU A 19 -10.25 -2.78 15.84
CA LEU A 19 -9.47 -3.16 17.03
C LEU A 19 -9.16 -1.98 17.95
N GLY A 20 -9.59 -0.78 17.59
CA GLY A 20 -9.29 0.42 18.37
C GLY A 20 -7.81 0.77 18.44
N LEU A 21 -7.05 0.42 17.40
CA LEU A 21 -5.60 0.67 17.37
C LEU A 21 -5.31 2.08 16.88
N SER A 22 -4.48 2.80 17.65
CA SER A 22 -3.93 4.08 17.21
C SER A 22 -2.68 3.84 16.36
N ILE A 23 -2.27 4.87 15.63
CA ILE A 23 -1.02 4.85 14.86
C ILE A 23 0.16 4.53 15.78
N ASN A 24 0.22 5.20 16.95
CA ASN A 24 1.34 5.00 17.89
C ASN A 24 1.36 3.59 18.45
N GLN A 25 0.21 3.03 18.80
CA GLN A 25 0.13 1.67 19.31
C GLN A 25 0.56 0.66 18.24
N LEU A 26 0.05 0.79 17.03
CA LEU A 26 0.41 -0.12 15.96
C LEU A 26 1.91 -0.04 15.65
N ALA A 27 2.46 1.17 15.56
CA ALA A 27 3.89 1.35 15.30
C ALA A 27 4.74 0.70 16.38
N ARG A 28 4.36 0.87 17.64
CA ARG A 28 5.06 0.25 18.75
C ARG A 28 5.02 -1.27 18.67
N ASP A 29 3.84 -1.83 18.37
CA ASP A 29 3.68 -3.28 18.28
C ASP A 29 4.41 -3.88 17.08
N LEU A 30 4.56 -3.12 16.00
CA LEU A 30 5.32 -3.55 14.82
C LEU A 30 6.82 -3.25 14.94
N ASP A 31 7.22 -2.53 15.96
CA ASP A 31 8.61 -2.09 16.17
C ASP A 31 9.11 -1.25 14.99
N VAL A 32 8.34 -0.25 14.62
CA VAL A 32 8.68 0.73 13.58
C VAL A 32 8.41 2.14 14.09
N PRO A 33 9.05 3.17 13.50
CA PRO A 33 8.73 4.55 13.85
C PRO A 33 7.27 4.88 13.53
N PRO A 34 6.59 5.70 14.37
CA PRO A 34 5.20 6.08 14.10
C PRO A 34 4.99 6.76 12.75
N ASN A 35 5.98 7.53 12.26
CA ASN A 35 5.84 8.20 10.98
C ASN A 35 5.78 7.23 9.80
N ARG A 36 6.29 6.01 9.92
CA ARG A 36 6.11 4.99 8.89
C ARG A 36 4.63 4.64 8.74
N ILE A 37 3.95 4.40 9.86
CA ILE A 37 2.51 4.06 9.84
C ILE A 37 1.69 5.26 9.42
N SER A 38 2.01 6.44 9.94
CA SER A 38 1.31 7.67 9.57
C SER A 38 1.37 7.94 8.07
N ALA A 39 2.54 7.76 7.45
CA ALA A 39 2.71 7.97 6.01
C ALA A 39 1.92 6.95 5.18
N ILE A 40 1.87 5.70 5.63
CA ILE A 40 1.07 4.67 4.95
C ILE A 40 -0.42 5.00 5.06
N VAL A 41 -0.89 5.36 6.25
CA VAL A 41 -2.29 5.72 6.49
C VAL A 41 -2.69 6.94 5.65
N ASN A 42 -1.80 7.90 5.51
CA ASN A 42 -2.06 9.10 4.71
C ASN A 42 -1.89 8.90 3.20
N GLY A 43 -1.49 7.71 2.77
CA GLY A 43 -1.35 7.39 1.36
C GLY A 43 -0.09 7.92 0.70
N THR A 44 0.88 8.40 1.49
CA THR A 44 2.11 8.97 0.96
C THR A 44 3.29 7.98 0.95
N ARG A 45 3.08 6.78 1.47
CA ARG A 45 4.10 5.74 1.52
C ARG A 45 3.48 4.39 1.19
N SER A 46 4.18 3.62 0.37
CA SER A 46 3.77 2.26 0.00
C SER A 46 4.02 1.26 1.12
N ILE A 47 3.26 0.18 1.12
CA ILE A 47 3.54 -0.98 1.95
C ILE A 47 4.61 -1.80 1.24
N THR A 48 5.81 -1.81 1.80
CA THR A 48 6.94 -2.59 1.28
C THR A 48 6.92 -4.00 1.87
N ALA A 49 7.83 -4.86 1.38
CA ALA A 49 7.94 -6.21 1.90
C ALA A 49 8.21 -6.25 3.41
N ASP A 50 9.07 -5.35 3.92
CA ASP A 50 9.34 -5.24 5.35
C ASP A 50 8.06 -4.97 6.15
N THR A 51 7.31 -3.96 5.75
CA THR A 51 6.07 -3.59 6.43
C THR A 51 5.01 -4.70 6.28
N ALA A 52 4.93 -5.33 5.10
CA ALA A 52 3.98 -6.42 4.87
C ALA A 52 4.27 -7.62 5.78
N LEU A 53 5.53 -7.97 5.99
CA LEU A 53 5.91 -9.04 6.92
C LEU A 53 5.51 -8.69 8.35
N ARG A 54 5.73 -7.46 8.77
CA ARG A 54 5.37 -7.02 10.11
C ARG A 54 3.86 -7.02 10.34
N LEU A 55 3.11 -6.46 9.38
CA LEU A 55 1.65 -6.45 9.44
C LEU A 55 1.06 -7.86 9.38
N GLY A 56 1.62 -8.69 8.51
CA GLY A 56 1.18 -10.08 8.38
C GLY A 56 1.39 -10.87 9.67
N THR A 57 2.52 -10.68 10.31
CA THR A 57 2.84 -11.31 11.60
C THR A 57 1.88 -10.83 12.69
N TYR A 58 1.65 -9.53 12.74
CA TYR A 58 0.83 -8.92 13.79
C TYR A 58 -0.64 -9.33 13.68
N PHE A 59 -1.19 -9.26 12.46
CA PHE A 59 -2.61 -9.54 12.23
C PHE A 59 -2.89 -10.98 11.81
N SER A 60 -1.87 -11.83 11.73
CA SER A 60 -2.00 -13.22 11.26
C SER A 60 -2.60 -13.31 9.87
N VAL A 61 -2.15 -12.44 8.99
CA VAL A 61 -2.57 -12.36 7.59
C VAL A 61 -1.32 -12.53 6.73
N SER A 62 -1.43 -13.21 5.60
CA SER A 62 -0.30 -13.41 4.71
C SER A 62 0.30 -12.08 4.27
N PRO A 63 1.64 -11.92 4.28
CA PRO A 63 2.29 -10.71 3.76
C PRO A 63 1.89 -10.43 2.30
N GLU A 64 1.65 -11.48 1.53
CA GLU A 64 1.24 -11.36 0.13
C GLU A 64 -0.11 -10.67 -0.02
N THR A 65 -0.98 -10.75 0.99
CA THR A 65 -2.23 -10.01 1.01
C THR A 65 -1.97 -8.51 0.98
N TRP A 66 -1.05 -8.02 1.80
CA TRP A 66 -0.69 -6.61 1.85
C TRP A 66 0.01 -6.16 0.57
N LEU A 67 0.94 -6.97 0.07
CA LEU A 67 1.66 -6.69 -1.17
C LEU A 67 0.73 -6.75 -2.38
N GLY A 68 -0.27 -7.64 -2.35
CA GLY A 68 -1.30 -7.72 -3.38
C GLY A 68 -2.14 -6.44 -3.46
N LEU A 69 -2.50 -5.87 -2.32
CA LEU A 69 -3.22 -4.58 -2.28
C LEU A 69 -2.38 -3.46 -2.90
N GLN A 70 -1.09 -3.43 -2.59
CA GLN A 70 -0.18 -2.43 -3.15
C GLN A 70 -0.01 -2.64 -4.66
N LEU A 71 0.11 -3.87 -5.11
CA LEU A 71 0.23 -4.20 -6.53
C LEU A 71 -1.03 -3.81 -7.30
N GLU A 72 -2.19 -3.93 -6.69
CA GLU A 72 -3.45 -3.51 -7.30
C GLU A 72 -3.52 -1.98 -7.43
N TYR A 73 -3.01 -1.27 -6.42
CA TYR A 73 -3.06 0.18 -6.36
C TYR A 73 -2.07 0.86 -7.32
N ASP A 74 -0.81 0.42 -7.32
CA ASP A 74 0.27 1.14 -8.00
C ASP A 74 0.05 1.27 -9.51
N PRO A 75 -0.27 0.19 -10.25
CA PRO A 75 -0.50 0.32 -11.69
C PRO A 75 -1.71 1.18 -12.03
N ARG A 76 -2.77 1.10 -11.24
CA ARG A 76 -3.97 1.91 -11.47
C ARG A 76 -3.67 3.39 -11.33
N LEU A 77 -2.96 3.76 -10.26
CA LEU A 77 -2.60 5.15 -10.03
C LEU A 77 -1.67 5.66 -11.13
N THR A 78 -0.68 4.87 -11.51
CA THR A 78 0.26 5.24 -12.56
C THR A 78 -0.45 5.42 -13.90
N ARG A 79 -1.40 4.54 -14.23
CA ARG A 79 -2.19 4.69 -15.45
C ARG A 79 -2.99 5.99 -15.44
N GLN A 80 -3.60 6.33 -14.32
CA GLN A 80 -4.37 7.58 -14.21
C GLN A 80 -3.48 8.81 -14.39
N ARG A 81 -2.30 8.81 -13.76
CA ARG A 81 -1.44 9.99 -13.72
C ARG A 81 -0.55 10.16 -14.93
N ALA A 82 -0.08 9.05 -15.48
CA ALA A 82 0.96 9.08 -16.51
C ALA A 82 0.77 8.05 -17.63
N GLY A 83 -0.34 7.31 -17.65
CA GLY A 83 -0.51 6.20 -18.58
C GLY A 83 -0.43 6.60 -20.04
N SER A 84 -1.16 7.64 -20.44
CA SER A 84 -1.15 8.09 -21.83
C SER A 84 0.20 8.64 -22.24
N GLU A 85 0.89 9.33 -21.34
CA GLU A 85 2.23 9.84 -21.62
C GLU A 85 3.26 8.72 -21.77
N ILE A 86 3.18 7.71 -20.93
CA ILE A 86 4.08 6.56 -21.02
C ILE A 86 3.87 5.82 -22.33
N ILE A 87 2.61 5.57 -22.69
CA ILE A 87 2.29 4.87 -23.94
C ILE A 87 2.79 5.66 -25.15
N ARG A 88 2.67 6.98 -25.13
CA ARG A 88 3.14 7.84 -26.21
C ARG A 88 4.66 7.88 -26.31
N ARG A 89 5.36 7.83 -25.16
CA ARG A 89 6.81 8.03 -25.12
C ARG A 89 7.60 6.73 -25.24
N VAL A 90 7.05 5.64 -24.73
CA VAL A 90 7.75 4.35 -24.77
C VAL A 90 7.61 3.76 -26.17
N ARG A 91 8.74 3.44 -26.78
CA ARG A 91 8.78 2.82 -28.10
C ARG A 91 8.53 1.33 -27.95
N VAL A 92 7.49 0.83 -28.62
CA VAL A 92 7.22 -0.60 -28.61
C VAL A 92 8.31 -1.33 -29.38
N ARG A 93 8.94 -2.31 -28.74
CA ARG A 93 9.92 -3.13 -29.41
C ARG A 93 9.20 -4.19 -30.27
N PRO A 94 9.58 -4.36 -31.56
CA PRO A 94 8.98 -5.42 -32.35
C PRO A 94 9.25 -6.80 -31.73
N ALA A 95 8.26 -7.68 -31.81
CA ALA A 95 8.44 -9.06 -31.38
C ALA A 95 9.52 -9.74 -32.23
N ALA A 96 10.37 -10.51 -31.58
CA ALA A 96 11.46 -11.23 -32.27
C ALA A 96 10.92 -12.31 -33.20
#